data_95c11d6cf9d2ffdda911db30367f7b66
#
_entry.id   95c11d6cf9d2ffdda911db30367f7b66
#
_cell.length_a   1.000
_cell.length_b   1.000
_cell.length_c   1.000
_cell.angle_alpha   90.00
_cell.angle_beta   90.00
_cell.angle_gamma   90.00
#
_symmetry.space_group_name_H-M   'P 1'
#
loop_
_entity.id
_entity.type
_entity.pdbx_description
1 polymer ?
#
loop_
_entity_poly.entity_id
_entity_poly.type
_entity_poly.pdbx_seq_one_letter_code
_entity_poly.pdbx_strand_id
1 'polypeptide(L)'
;MYLCFFKRVIDFIIVFCVLAVIWPILLFVMLWLHFANKGTGIFFTQERPGKNGKIFKVIKFKTMTDKRDANGKLLSDAERLTKVGRFVRSTSVDELPQLFNVLKGDMALVGPRPLLPQYLSLYSKEQARRHEVRPGITGWAQVNGRNAISWNKKFALDVWYVCLLYTSPSPRDISGS
;
A
#
# COMPACT_ATOMS: atom_id res chain seq x y z
N MET A 1 16.65 15.03 6.94
CA MET A 1 17.02 14.52 5.58
C MET A 1 17.69 13.15 5.64
N TYR A 2 18.60 12.89 6.57
CA TYR A 2 19.30 11.59 6.76
C TYR A 2 18.35 10.41 6.96
N LEU A 3 17.38 10.50 7.87
CA LEU A 3 16.44 9.41 8.18
C LEU A 3 15.62 8.97 6.95
N CYS A 4 15.21 9.90 6.10
CA CYS A 4 14.48 9.55 4.87
C CYS A 4 15.35 8.79 3.86
N PHE A 5 16.67 9.08 3.81
CA PHE A 5 17.60 8.36 2.96
C PHE A 5 17.88 6.95 3.50
N PHE A 6 18.29 6.84 4.76
CA PHE A 6 18.57 5.55 5.39
C PHE A 6 17.35 4.63 5.40
N LYS A 7 16.18 5.20 5.74
CA LYS A 7 14.92 4.46 5.66
C LYS A 7 14.68 3.90 4.26
N ARG A 8 14.96 4.67 3.22
CA ARG A 8 14.81 4.21 1.83
C ARG A 8 15.73 3.04 1.49
N VAL A 9 16.99 3.10 1.92
CA VAL A 9 17.97 2.03 1.70
C VAL A 9 17.55 0.77 2.46
N ILE A 10 17.14 0.91 3.71
CA ILE A 10 16.65 -0.21 4.53
C ILE A 10 15.40 -0.83 3.92
N ASP A 11 14.39 -0.04 3.55
CA ASP A 11 13.17 -0.52 2.90
C ASP A 11 13.51 -1.30 1.62
N PHE A 12 14.46 -0.79 0.80
CA PHE A 12 14.89 -1.44 -0.43
C PHE A 12 15.54 -2.78 -0.14
N ILE A 13 16.53 -2.84 0.76
CA ILE A 13 17.26 -4.08 1.10
C ILE A 13 16.30 -5.13 1.64
N ILE A 14 15.45 -4.75 2.61
CA ILE A 14 14.48 -5.68 3.20
C ILE A 14 13.56 -6.24 2.11
N VAL A 15 12.98 -5.38 1.28
CA VAL A 15 12.05 -5.82 0.24
C VAL A 15 12.74 -6.68 -0.81
N PHE A 16 13.98 -6.36 -1.19
CA PHE A 16 14.75 -7.17 -2.12
C PHE A 16 14.99 -8.58 -1.56
N CYS A 17 15.43 -8.69 -0.31
CA CYS A 17 15.62 -9.99 0.36
C CYS A 17 14.30 -10.76 0.49
N VAL A 18 13.21 -10.09 0.89
CA VAL A 18 11.89 -10.72 0.99
C VAL A 18 11.45 -11.25 -0.37
N LEU A 19 11.54 -10.47 -1.44
CA LEU A 19 11.16 -10.92 -2.79
C LEU A 19 12.04 -12.08 -3.28
N ALA A 20 13.34 -12.08 -2.97
CA ALA A 20 14.23 -13.18 -3.31
C ALA A 20 13.83 -14.51 -2.63
N VAL A 21 13.16 -14.45 -1.47
CA VAL A 21 12.66 -15.65 -0.77
C VAL A 21 11.26 -16.04 -1.24
N ILE A 22 10.34 -15.06 -1.40
CA ILE A 22 8.92 -15.35 -1.66
C ILE A 22 8.56 -15.50 -3.13
N TRP A 23 9.51 -15.29 -4.09
CA TRP A 23 9.21 -15.35 -5.52
C TRP A 23 8.54 -16.66 -5.98
N PRO A 24 8.87 -17.88 -5.42
CA PRO A 24 8.16 -19.10 -5.83
C PRO A 24 6.69 -19.08 -5.40
N ILE A 25 6.41 -18.49 -4.21
CA ILE A 25 5.04 -18.33 -3.71
C ILE A 25 4.27 -17.35 -4.60
N LEU A 26 4.90 -16.23 -4.99
CA LEU A 26 4.28 -15.28 -5.91
C LEU A 26 3.94 -15.93 -7.25
N LEU A 27 4.85 -16.75 -7.80
CA LEU A 27 4.62 -17.48 -9.05
C LEU A 27 3.44 -18.46 -8.91
N PHE A 28 3.39 -19.22 -7.82
CA PHE A 28 2.27 -20.12 -7.54
C PHE A 28 0.94 -19.35 -7.46
N VAL A 29 0.89 -18.24 -6.72
CA VAL A 29 -0.32 -17.40 -6.61
C VAL A 29 -0.72 -16.81 -7.97
N MET A 30 0.24 -16.39 -8.78
CA MET A 30 -0.03 -15.89 -10.14
C MET A 30 -0.68 -16.96 -11.02
N LEU A 31 -0.14 -18.18 -11.02
CA LEU A 31 -0.71 -19.30 -11.78
C LEU A 31 -2.11 -19.65 -11.26
N TRP A 32 -2.27 -19.76 -9.95
CA TRP A 32 -3.56 -20.05 -9.33
C TRP A 32 -4.64 -19.03 -9.67
N LEU A 33 -4.31 -17.74 -9.59
CA LEU A 33 -5.22 -16.65 -9.96
C LEU A 33 -5.49 -16.60 -11.47
N HIS A 34 -4.53 -16.92 -12.31
CA HIS A 34 -4.73 -16.99 -13.77
C HIS A 34 -5.88 -17.97 -14.11
N PHE A 35 -5.83 -19.17 -13.56
CA PHE A 35 -6.90 -20.16 -13.78
C PHE A 35 -8.21 -19.76 -13.09
N ALA A 36 -8.16 -19.28 -11.85
CA ALA A 36 -9.35 -18.88 -11.10
C ALA A 36 -10.10 -17.70 -11.73
N ASN A 37 -9.37 -16.77 -12.33
CA ASN A 37 -9.93 -15.59 -12.99
C ASN A 37 -10.30 -15.81 -14.46
N LYS A 38 -10.19 -17.07 -14.98
CA LYS A 38 -10.52 -17.41 -16.35
C LYS A 38 -9.82 -16.53 -17.40
N GLY A 39 -8.55 -16.19 -17.19
CA GLY A 39 -7.74 -15.40 -18.12
C GLY A 39 -8.01 -13.89 -18.13
N THR A 40 -8.82 -13.34 -17.20
CA THR A 40 -9.08 -11.88 -17.14
C THR A 40 -7.93 -11.06 -16.58
N GLY A 41 -6.74 -11.65 -16.44
CA GLY A 41 -5.54 -10.99 -15.92
C GLY A 41 -5.21 -11.37 -14.47
N ILE A 42 -3.96 -11.19 -14.11
CA ILE A 42 -3.40 -11.56 -12.80
C ILE A 42 -3.25 -10.34 -11.90
N PHE A 43 -2.93 -9.19 -12.51
CA PHE A 43 -2.68 -7.94 -11.78
C PHE A 43 -3.84 -6.96 -11.95
N PHE A 44 -4.05 -6.20 -10.89
CA PHE A 44 -4.93 -5.05 -10.85
C PHE A 44 -4.10 -3.83 -10.42
N THR A 45 -4.29 -2.72 -11.12
CA THR A 45 -3.63 -1.46 -10.77
C THR A 45 -4.66 -0.40 -10.42
N GLN A 46 -4.34 0.43 -9.41
CA GLN A 46 -5.20 1.52 -8.98
C GLN A 46 -4.36 2.76 -8.69
N GLU A 47 -4.80 3.91 -9.20
CA GLU A 47 -4.17 5.19 -8.92
C GLU A 47 -4.33 5.61 -7.46
N ARG A 48 -3.23 6.07 -6.88
CA ARG A 48 -3.16 6.51 -5.49
C ARG A 48 -2.21 7.71 -5.38
N PRO A 49 -2.48 8.66 -4.47
CA PRO A 49 -1.55 9.73 -4.18
C PRO A 49 -0.39 9.21 -3.35
N GLY A 50 0.80 9.51 -3.79
CA GLY A 50 2.06 9.24 -3.13
C GLY A 50 2.64 10.47 -2.41
N LYS A 51 3.99 10.49 -2.31
CA LYS A 51 4.70 11.64 -1.73
C LYS A 51 4.39 12.92 -2.50
N ASN A 52 4.14 14.01 -1.77
CA ASN A 52 3.76 15.33 -2.29
C ASN A 52 2.51 15.29 -3.20
N GLY A 53 1.61 14.33 -2.98
CA GLY A 53 0.40 14.18 -3.78
C GLY A 53 0.60 13.61 -5.19
N LYS A 54 1.83 13.25 -5.58
CA LYS A 54 2.13 12.70 -6.90
C LYS A 54 1.41 11.36 -7.10
N ILE A 55 0.60 11.25 -8.13
CA ILE A 55 -0.17 10.04 -8.42
C ILE A 55 0.76 8.94 -8.92
N PHE A 56 0.59 7.74 -8.38
CA PHE A 56 1.25 6.51 -8.83
C PHE A 56 0.25 5.36 -8.88
N LYS A 57 0.63 4.24 -9.53
CA LYS A 57 -0.20 3.05 -9.65
C LYS A 57 0.22 2.00 -8.64
N VAL A 58 -0.65 1.73 -7.66
CA VAL A 58 -0.50 0.59 -6.75
C VAL A 58 -0.77 -0.69 -7.51
N ILE A 59 0.10 -1.69 -7.36
CA ILE A 59 -0.02 -3.00 -8.00
C ILE A 59 -0.56 -4.00 -6.97
N LYS A 60 -1.62 -4.73 -7.33
CA LYS A 60 -2.21 -5.81 -6.51
C LYS A 60 -2.50 -7.03 -7.37
N PHE A 61 -2.67 -8.18 -6.73
CA PHE A 61 -3.26 -9.31 -7.44
C PHE A 61 -4.74 -9.08 -7.70
N LYS A 62 -5.18 -9.43 -8.91
CA LYS A 62 -6.58 -9.36 -9.33
C LYS A 62 -7.34 -10.57 -8.76
N THR A 63 -8.24 -10.31 -7.83
CA THR A 63 -9.00 -11.34 -7.10
C THR A 63 -10.43 -11.49 -7.57
N MET A 64 -10.81 -10.71 -8.60
CA MET A 64 -12.15 -10.63 -9.17
C MET A 64 -12.11 -10.87 -10.67
N THR A 65 -13.18 -11.45 -11.20
CA THR A 65 -13.43 -11.57 -12.65
C THR A 65 -13.98 -10.27 -13.22
N ASP A 66 -14.00 -10.16 -14.56
CA ASP A 66 -14.62 -9.00 -15.26
C ASP A 66 -16.03 -9.34 -15.75
N LYS A 67 -16.78 -10.15 -14.99
CA LYS A 67 -18.17 -10.49 -15.33
C LYS A 67 -19.04 -9.25 -15.45
N ARG A 68 -19.86 -9.23 -16.49
CA ARG A 68 -20.79 -8.13 -16.81
C ARG A 68 -22.22 -8.68 -16.89
N ASP A 69 -23.16 -7.79 -16.68
CA ASP A 69 -24.59 -8.05 -16.92
C ASP A 69 -24.94 -7.98 -18.43
N ALA A 70 -26.21 -8.20 -18.75
CA ALA A 70 -26.73 -8.12 -20.12
C ALA A 70 -26.55 -6.72 -20.76
N ASN A 71 -26.41 -5.67 -19.94
CA ASN A 71 -26.21 -4.28 -20.38
C ASN A 71 -24.72 -3.89 -20.48
N GLY A 72 -23.81 -4.83 -20.31
CA GLY A 72 -22.35 -4.58 -20.37
C GLY A 72 -21.77 -3.92 -19.11
N LYS A 73 -22.55 -3.70 -18.04
CA LYS A 73 -22.09 -3.15 -16.77
C LYS A 73 -21.46 -4.26 -15.93
N LEU A 74 -20.38 -3.93 -15.21
CA LEU A 74 -19.75 -4.88 -14.28
C LEU A 74 -20.75 -5.31 -13.21
N LEU A 75 -20.81 -6.63 -12.94
CA LEU A 75 -21.58 -7.18 -11.82
C LEU A 75 -21.07 -6.66 -10.48
N SER A 76 -21.82 -6.90 -9.43
CA SER A 76 -21.45 -6.53 -8.06
C SER A 76 -20.12 -7.19 -7.66
N ASP A 77 -19.40 -6.55 -6.75
CA ASP A 77 -18.12 -7.07 -6.24
C ASP A 77 -18.27 -8.48 -5.63
N ALA A 78 -19.41 -8.76 -4.99
CA ALA A 78 -19.70 -10.07 -4.40
C ALA A 78 -19.81 -11.17 -5.46
N GLU A 79 -20.39 -10.88 -6.62
CA GLU A 79 -20.57 -11.84 -7.74
C GLU A 79 -19.30 -12.03 -8.57
N ARG A 80 -18.43 -11.02 -8.58
CA ARG A 80 -17.15 -11.05 -9.30
C ARG A 80 -16.03 -11.70 -8.50
N LEU A 81 -16.12 -11.68 -7.16
CA LEU A 81 -15.11 -12.22 -6.26
C LEU A 81 -15.09 -13.74 -6.33
N THR A 82 -13.97 -14.31 -6.78
CA THR A 82 -13.79 -15.75 -6.85
C THR A 82 -13.53 -16.35 -5.46
N LYS A 83 -13.76 -17.68 -5.27
CA LYS A 83 -13.40 -18.38 -4.01
C LYS A 83 -11.91 -18.22 -3.70
N VAL A 84 -11.04 -18.38 -4.70
CA VAL A 84 -9.60 -18.14 -4.59
C VAL A 84 -9.30 -16.69 -4.25
N GLY A 85 -9.95 -15.75 -4.92
CA GLY A 85 -9.80 -14.32 -4.65
C GLY A 85 -10.19 -13.95 -3.22
N ARG A 86 -11.22 -14.59 -2.66
CA ARG A 86 -11.61 -14.39 -1.26
C ARG A 86 -10.53 -14.86 -0.30
N PHE A 87 -9.95 -16.02 -0.53
CA PHE A 87 -8.82 -16.53 0.27
C PHE A 87 -7.61 -15.60 0.18
N VAL A 88 -7.21 -15.20 -1.03
CA VAL A 88 -6.07 -14.31 -1.27
C VAL A 88 -6.26 -12.95 -0.58
N ARG A 89 -7.49 -12.40 -0.55
CA ARG A 89 -7.81 -11.17 0.19
C ARG A 89 -7.80 -11.35 1.71
N SER A 90 -8.35 -12.46 2.21
CA SER A 90 -8.40 -12.70 3.67
C SER A 90 -7.02 -12.86 4.28
N THR A 91 -6.06 -13.35 3.51
CA THR A 91 -4.64 -13.49 3.90
C THR A 91 -3.78 -12.27 3.54
N SER A 92 -4.36 -11.23 2.92
CA SER A 92 -3.65 -10.04 2.41
C SER A 92 -2.53 -10.34 1.40
N VAL A 93 -2.51 -11.55 0.81
CA VAL A 93 -1.56 -11.95 -0.23
C VAL A 93 -1.75 -11.11 -1.51
N ASP A 94 -2.97 -10.57 -1.73
CA ASP A 94 -3.25 -9.66 -2.84
C ASP A 94 -2.43 -8.37 -2.80
N GLU A 95 -1.90 -7.98 -1.65
CA GLU A 95 -1.08 -6.78 -1.49
C GLU A 95 0.43 -7.03 -1.70
N LEU A 96 0.89 -8.30 -1.79
CA LEU A 96 2.31 -8.60 -1.99
C LEU A 96 2.95 -7.93 -3.22
N PRO A 97 2.26 -7.76 -4.38
CA PRO A 97 2.84 -7.04 -5.51
C PRO A 97 3.18 -5.58 -5.22
N GLN A 98 2.65 -4.96 -4.14
CA GLN A 98 3.06 -3.62 -3.72
C GLN A 98 4.53 -3.55 -3.30
N LEU A 99 5.17 -4.68 -2.99
CA LEU A 99 6.61 -4.73 -2.75
C LEU A 99 7.40 -4.20 -3.96
N PHE A 100 6.92 -4.41 -5.19
CA PHE A 100 7.52 -3.80 -6.38
C PHE A 100 7.38 -2.27 -6.38
N ASN A 101 6.27 -1.71 -5.86
CA ASN A 101 6.14 -0.27 -5.68
C ASN A 101 7.15 0.27 -4.66
N VAL A 102 7.50 -0.52 -3.62
CA VAL A 102 8.56 -0.14 -2.68
C VAL A 102 9.93 -0.15 -3.37
N LEU A 103 10.28 -1.19 -4.14
CA LEU A 103 11.55 -1.21 -4.89
C LEU A 103 11.66 -0.04 -5.86
N LYS A 104 10.58 0.26 -6.57
CA LYS A 104 10.51 1.40 -7.50
C LYS A 104 10.65 2.76 -6.79
N GLY A 105 10.25 2.86 -5.52
CA GLY A 105 10.33 4.08 -4.73
C GLY A 105 9.03 4.88 -4.65
N ASP A 106 7.95 4.36 -5.17
CA ASP A 106 6.62 4.98 -5.05
C ASP A 106 6.06 4.83 -3.63
N MET A 107 6.42 3.72 -2.95
CA MET A 107 5.97 3.37 -1.60
C MET A 107 7.15 3.11 -0.64
N ALA A 108 6.82 2.96 0.63
CA ALA A 108 7.67 2.51 1.72
C ALA A 108 7.06 1.25 2.37
N LEU A 109 7.80 0.50 3.16
CA LEU A 109 7.23 -0.58 3.98
C LEU A 109 6.25 0.01 5.00
N VAL A 110 6.71 1.00 5.75
CA VAL A 110 5.92 1.69 6.80
C VAL A 110 5.68 3.13 6.38
N GLY A 111 4.42 3.55 6.40
CA GLY A 111 3.99 4.91 6.06
C GLY A 111 2.46 5.05 6.08
N PRO A 112 1.92 6.25 5.91
CA PRO A 112 0.48 6.46 5.79
C PRO A 112 -0.12 5.63 4.65
N ARG A 113 -1.24 4.94 4.88
CA ARG A 113 -1.91 4.15 3.84
C ARG A 113 -2.44 5.05 2.73
N PRO A 114 -2.10 4.81 1.44
CA PRO A 114 -2.56 5.67 0.36
C PRO A 114 -4.08 5.51 0.15
N LEU A 115 -4.82 6.62 0.21
CA LEU A 115 -6.26 6.67 -0.05
C LEU A 115 -6.54 6.94 -1.53
N LEU A 116 -7.82 7.09 -1.91
CA LEU A 116 -8.19 7.40 -3.30
C LEU A 116 -7.82 8.86 -3.65
N PRO A 117 -7.47 9.16 -4.92
CA PRO A 117 -7.12 10.51 -5.33
C PRO A 117 -8.20 11.57 -5.07
N GLN A 118 -9.47 11.16 -5.13
CA GLN A 118 -10.62 12.03 -4.86
C GLN A 118 -10.62 12.64 -3.46
N TYR A 119 -9.91 12.06 -2.49
CA TYR A 119 -9.81 12.61 -1.13
C TYR A 119 -8.77 13.73 -1.01
N LEU A 120 -7.90 13.96 -2.02
CA LEU A 120 -6.86 14.99 -1.93
C LEU A 120 -7.43 16.40 -1.69
N SER A 121 -8.55 16.73 -2.32
CA SER A 121 -9.22 18.02 -2.16
C SER A 121 -9.96 18.20 -0.82
N LEU A 122 -10.17 17.10 -0.08
CA LEU A 122 -10.94 17.12 1.16
C LEU A 122 -10.08 17.23 2.42
N TYR A 123 -8.75 17.10 2.30
CA TYR A 123 -7.86 17.17 3.45
C TYR A 123 -7.72 18.61 3.96
N SER A 124 -7.76 18.76 5.28
CA SER A 124 -7.25 19.97 5.92
C SER A 124 -5.74 20.12 5.66
N LYS A 125 -5.20 21.33 5.87
CA LYS A 125 -3.75 21.59 5.75
C LYS A 125 -2.93 20.62 6.63
N GLU A 126 -3.41 20.33 7.83
CA GLU A 126 -2.75 19.39 8.73
C GLU A 126 -2.83 17.95 8.23
N GLN A 127 -4.01 17.48 7.81
CA GLN A 127 -4.21 16.15 7.27
C GLN A 127 -3.40 15.90 5.99
N ALA A 128 -3.20 16.93 5.15
CA ALA A 128 -2.41 16.86 3.93
C ALA A 128 -0.92 16.56 4.19
N ARG A 129 -0.41 16.85 5.40
CA ARG A 129 0.96 16.55 5.82
C ARG A 129 1.31 15.06 5.72
N ARG A 130 0.32 14.17 5.75
CA ARG A 130 0.51 12.74 5.51
C ARG A 130 1.19 12.41 4.17
N HIS A 131 1.13 13.33 3.20
CA HIS A 131 1.78 13.22 1.90
C HIS A 131 3.22 13.76 1.86
N GLU A 132 3.75 14.30 2.96
CA GLU A 132 5.16 14.71 3.06
C GLU A 132 6.11 13.51 2.97
N VAL A 133 5.63 12.30 3.30
CA VAL A 133 6.37 11.05 3.22
C VAL A 133 5.79 10.11 2.17
N ARG A 134 6.53 9.04 1.82
CA ARG A 134 5.99 7.98 0.96
C ARG A 134 4.89 7.20 1.68
N PRO A 135 3.80 6.84 1.00
CA PRO A 135 2.79 5.95 1.56
C PRO A 135 3.38 4.57 1.85
N GLY A 136 2.83 3.89 2.87
CA GLY A 136 3.29 2.58 3.28
C GLY A 136 2.36 1.44 2.86
N ILE A 137 2.92 0.22 2.79
CA ILE A 137 2.13 -1.03 2.75
C ILE A 137 1.42 -1.19 4.09
N THR A 138 2.15 -0.99 5.19
CA THR A 138 1.59 -0.87 6.54
C THR A 138 1.87 0.52 7.11
N GLY A 139 1.28 0.88 8.25
CA GLY A 139 1.48 2.18 8.86
C GLY A 139 0.92 2.26 10.27
N TRP A 140 1.25 3.36 10.95
CA TRP A 140 0.93 3.53 12.36
C TRP A 140 -0.59 3.47 12.64
N ALA A 141 -1.41 4.04 11.76
CA ALA A 141 -2.86 3.95 11.88
C ALA A 141 -3.39 2.51 11.68
N GLN A 142 -2.72 1.69 10.86
CA GLN A 142 -3.14 0.30 10.63
C GLN A 142 -2.89 -0.57 11.86
N VAL A 143 -1.76 -0.40 12.57
CA VAL A 143 -1.42 -1.19 13.77
C VAL A 143 -2.16 -0.70 15.02
N ASN A 144 -2.62 0.56 15.03
CA ASN A 144 -3.35 1.16 16.15
C ASN A 144 -4.88 1.17 15.96
N GLY A 145 -5.45 0.14 15.36
CA GLY A 145 -6.90 -0.06 15.30
C GLY A 145 -7.50 -0.18 13.90
N ARG A 146 -6.70 0.03 12.83
CA ARG A 146 -7.09 -0.23 11.42
C ARG A 146 -8.48 0.33 11.08
N ASN A 147 -9.50 -0.53 11.08
CA ASN A 147 -10.89 -0.18 10.73
C ASN A 147 -11.75 0.19 11.94
N ALA A 148 -11.28 -0.07 13.16
CA ALA A 148 -12.02 0.20 14.39
C ALA A 148 -11.94 1.65 14.87
N ILE A 149 -11.05 2.46 14.29
CA ILE A 149 -10.84 3.88 14.67
C ILE A 149 -11.46 4.84 13.63
N SER A 150 -11.88 6.00 14.10
CA SER A 150 -12.44 7.06 13.26
C SER A 150 -11.43 7.61 12.24
N TRP A 151 -11.91 8.23 11.17
CA TRP A 151 -11.07 8.88 10.17
C TRP A 151 -10.17 9.97 10.77
N ASN A 152 -10.69 10.77 11.67
CA ASN A 152 -9.90 11.79 12.36
C ASN A 152 -8.74 11.19 13.14
N LYS A 153 -8.98 10.08 13.85
CA LYS A 153 -7.92 9.36 14.58
C LYS A 153 -6.88 8.77 13.62
N LYS A 154 -7.30 8.21 12.46
CA LYS A 154 -6.37 7.72 11.44
C LYS A 154 -5.46 8.82 10.93
N PHE A 155 -6.02 9.99 10.58
CA PHE A 155 -5.24 11.13 10.09
C PHE A 155 -4.29 11.67 11.16
N ALA A 156 -4.74 11.75 12.42
CA ALA A 156 -3.88 12.17 13.53
C ALA A 156 -2.68 11.22 13.70
N LEU A 157 -2.90 9.90 13.62
CA LEU A 157 -1.84 8.90 13.70
C LEU A 157 -0.88 8.96 12.50
N ASP A 158 -1.40 9.21 11.29
CA ASP A 158 -0.59 9.39 10.09
C ASP A 158 0.31 10.64 10.20
N VAL A 159 -0.25 11.77 10.67
CA VAL A 159 0.52 13.02 10.88
C VAL A 159 1.54 12.85 12.00
N TRP A 160 1.18 12.18 13.09
CA TRP A 160 2.11 11.85 14.17
C TRP A 160 3.33 11.06 13.65
N TYR A 161 3.09 10.05 12.80
CA TYR A 161 4.17 9.28 12.17
C TYR A 161 5.08 10.17 11.30
N VAL A 162 4.51 11.10 10.54
CA VAL A 162 5.28 12.07 9.75
C VAL A 162 6.15 12.94 10.66
N CYS A 163 5.57 13.50 11.72
CA CYS A 163 6.31 14.32 12.68
C CYS A 163 7.48 13.53 13.30
N LEU A 164 7.25 12.28 13.70
CA LEU A 164 8.28 11.42 14.28
C LEU A 164 9.48 11.23 13.34
N LEU A 165 9.24 11.06 12.04
CA LEU A 165 10.32 10.92 11.05
C LEU A 165 11.17 12.20 10.86
N TYR A 166 10.57 13.37 11.10
CA TYR A 166 11.28 14.65 10.97
C TYR A 166 11.91 15.13 12.28
N THR A 167 11.34 14.72 13.44
CA THR A 167 11.79 15.16 14.77
C THR A 167 12.74 14.18 15.45
N SER A 168 12.95 12.97 14.87
CA SER A 168 13.96 12.05 15.41
C SER A 168 15.34 12.69 15.39
N PRO A 169 16.07 12.72 16.52
CA PRO A 169 17.37 13.35 16.60
C PRO A 169 18.33 12.74 15.58
N SER A 170 19.15 13.57 14.95
CA SER A 170 20.26 13.14 14.11
C SER A 170 21.26 12.35 14.95
N PRO A 171 22.00 11.36 14.38
CA PRO A 171 23.12 10.73 15.09
C PRO A 171 24.13 11.74 15.65
N ARG A 172 24.22 12.95 15.09
CA ARG A 172 25.04 14.04 15.61
C ARG A 172 24.48 14.68 16.87
N ASP A 173 23.16 14.65 17.06
CA ASP A 173 22.49 15.24 18.22
C ASP A 173 22.56 14.28 19.44
N ILE A 174 22.83 12.98 19.18
CA ILE A 174 23.00 11.94 20.23
C ILE A 174 24.44 11.88 20.74
N SER A 175 25.42 12.35 19.95
CA SER A 175 26.84 12.30 20.32
C SER A 175 27.34 13.54 21.08
N GLY A 176 26.47 14.47 21.44
CA GLY A 176 26.78 15.74 22.10
C GLY A 176 26.35 15.83 23.59
N SER A 177 26.14 14.69 24.26
CA SER A 177 25.86 14.64 25.71
C SER A 177 26.86 13.76 26.44
#